data_0b9f8616fb17d7b20028fc1ad33516d7
#
_entry.id   0b9f8616fb17d7b20028fc1ad33516d7
#
_cell.length_a   1.000
_cell.length_b   1.000
_cell.length_c   1.000
_cell.angle_alpha   90.00
_cell.angle_beta   90.00
_cell.angle_gamma   90.00
#
_symmetry.space_group_name_H-M   'P 1'
#
loop_
_entity.id
_entity.type
_entity.pdbx_description
1 polymer ?
#
loop_
_entity_poly.entity_id
_entity_poly.type
_entity_poly.pdbx_seq_one_letter_code
_entity_poly.pdbx_strand_id
1 'polypeptide(L)'
;MGRWAALAWLGFALALSLGVPSAVVAADWGGISPGSSTQETVRERYGAPSLETRQKLESYDTVRWVYEGARAPAGMKRMIVEFGLLAPTGYRPNLVRSFTLEPKPRIFDYVMVVKGWGIPDRIAEREGRKVYFYQRGLLVYFDQSGDDTVSMVFSPPQPEPKPAAK
;
A
#
# COMPACT_ATOMS: atom_id res chain seq x y z
N MET A 1 3.24 32.79 70.78
CA MET A 1 4.16 32.98 69.65
C MET A 1 4.51 31.61 69.10
N GLY A 2 3.91 31.18 67.98
CA GLY A 2 4.15 29.87 67.37
C GLY A 2 3.83 29.94 65.89
N ARG A 3 4.91 30.03 65.05
CA ARG A 3 4.82 30.10 63.57
C ARG A 3 4.64 28.73 63.02
N TRP A 4 3.53 28.44 62.36
CA TRP A 4 3.28 27.23 61.60
C TRP A 4 3.79 27.38 60.18
N ALA A 5 4.79 26.61 59.80
CA ALA A 5 5.34 26.53 58.45
C ALA A 5 4.52 25.49 57.67
N ALA A 6 3.80 25.95 56.65
CA ALA A 6 3.09 25.11 55.70
C ALA A 6 4.08 24.60 54.63
N LEU A 7 4.34 23.32 54.59
CA LEU A 7 5.08 22.64 53.51
C LEU A 7 4.12 22.37 52.33
N ALA A 8 4.36 23.09 51.23
CA ALA A 8 3.69 22.89 49.98
C ALA A 8 4.36 21.71 49.23
N TRP A 9 3.62 20.63 49.06
CA TRP A 9 4.02 19.49 48.22
C TRP A 9 3.71 19.85 46.75
N LEU A 10 4.74 20.13 45.97
CA LEU A 10 4.66 20.21 44.48
C LEU A 10 4.66 18.79 43.94
N GLY A 11 3.48 18.26 43.61
CA GLY A 11 3.32 17.04 42.87
C GLY A 11 3.69 17.23 41.40
N PHE A 12 4.83 16.72 40.99
CA PHE A 12 5.27 16.68 39.60
C PHE A 12 4.51 15.56 38.87
N ALA A 13 3.42 15.86 38.19
CA ALA A 13 2.69 14.93 37.36
C ALA A 13 3.50 14.67 36.09
N LEU A 14 4.18 13.52 36.03
CA LEU A 14 4.85 13.02 34.83
C LEU A 14 3.76 12.52 33.86
N ALA A 15 3.38 13.33 32.89
CA ALA A 15 2.48 12.95 31.81
C ALA A 15 3.23 11.97 30.87
N LEU A 16 3.00 10.66 31.03
CA LEU A 16 3.37 9.67 30.02
C LEU A 16 2.51 9.90 28.79
N SER A 17 3.05 10.59 27.80
CA SER A 17 2.46 10.61 26.46
C SER A 17 2.64 9.24 25.82
N LEU A 18 1.61 8.39 25.92
CA LEU A 18 1.50 7.17 25.14
C LEU A 18 1.37 7.59 23.68
N GLY A 19 2.48 7.56 22.95
CA GLY A 19 2.49 7.76 21.51
C GLY A 19 1.59 6.71 20.86
N VAL A 20 0.43 7.14 20.36
CA VAL A 20 -0.44 6.27 19.56
C VAL A 20 0.34 5.95 18.28
N PRO A 21 0.59 4.67 17.94
CA PRO A 21 1.25 4.36 16.68
C PRO A 21 0.37 4.89 15.54
N SER A 22 0.89 5.84 14.77
CA SER A 22 0.22 6.34 13.58
C SER A 22 0.11 5.17 12.61
N ALA A 23 -1.12 4.71 12.36
CA ALA A 23 -1.36 3.69 11.35
C ALA A 23 -0.89 4.23 9.99
N VAL A 24 0.08 3.56 9.39
CA VAL A 24 0.54 3.90 8.04
C VAL A 24 -0.61 3.63 7.08
N VAL A 25 -1.12 4.69 6.44
CA VAL A 25 -2.18 4.57 5.43
C VAL A 25 -1.59 3.89 4.19
N ALA A 26 -2.28 2.86 3.69
CA ALA A 26 -1.87 2.16 2.47
C ALA A 26 -1.77 3.13 1.28
N ALA A 27 -0.83 2.87 0.38
CA ALA A 27 -0.84 3.54 -0.91
C ALA A 27 -2.08 3.12 -1.70
N ASP A 28 -2.71 4.07 -2.36
CA ASP A 28 -3.93 3.86 -3.14
C ASP A 28 -3.79 4.40 -4.56
N TRP A 29 -4.62 3.92 -5.44
CA TRP A 29 -4.81 4.47 -6.76
C TRP A 29 -6.23 4.25 -7.26
N GLY A 30 -6.78 5.27 -7.90
CA GLY A 30 -8.11 5.18 -8.53
C GLY A 30 -9.22 4.77 -7.56
N GLY A 31 -9.11 5.05 -6.27
CA GLY A 31 -10.06 4.69 -5.23
C GLY A 31 -10.00 3.23 -4.78
N ILE A 32 -8.93 2.50 -5.14
CA ILE A 32 -8.63 1.18 -4.62
C ILE A 32 -7.47 1.27 -3.64
N SER A 33 -7.67 0.73 -2.44
CA SER A 33 -6.66 0.65 -1.39
C SER A 33 -6.56 -0.80 -0.90
N PRO A 34 -5.40 -1.46 -1.00
CA PRO A 34 -5.23 -2.81 -0.49
C PRO A 34 -5.48 -2.92 1.01
N GLY A 35 -6.12 -4.01 1.43
CA GLY A 35 -6.48 -4.23 2.83
C GLY A 35 -7.80 -3.59 3.27
N SER A 36 -8.40 -2.69 2.47
CA SER A 36 -9.67 -2.05 2.77
C SER A 36 -10.71 -2.15 1.66
N SER A 37 -10.32 -2.01 0.40
CA SER A 37 -11.25 -2.15 -0.74
C SER A 37 -11.70 -3.60 -0.93
N THR A 38 -12.93 -3.79 -1.39
CA THR A 38 -13.55 -5.10 -1.62
C THR A 38 -13.77 -5.37 -3.11
N GLN A 39 -14.14 -6.61 -3.45
CA GLN A 39 -14.59 -6.95 -4.81
C GLN A 39 -15.72 -6.06 -5.28
N GLU A 40 -16.67 -5.74 -4.39
CA GLU A 40 -17.80 -4.85 -4.69
C GLU A 40 -17.30 -3.45 -5.06
N THR A 41 -16.44 -2.84 -4.24
CA THR A 41 -15.83 -1.53 -4.50
C THR A 41 -15.14 -1.49 -5.88
N VAL A 42 -14.37 -2.53 -6.21
CA VAL A 42 -13.66 -2.60 -7.49
C VAL A 42 -14.65 -2.73 -8.65
N ARG A 43 -15.70 -3.56 -8.50
CA ARG A 43 -16.72 -3.76 -9.52
C ARG A 43 -17.58 -2.51 -9.76
N GLU A 44 -17.95 -1.81 -8.71
CA GLU A 44 -18.67 -0.53 -8.82
C GLU A 44 -17.88 0.51 -9.60
N ARG A 45 -16.56 0.53 -9.39
CA ARG A 45 -15.69 1.54 -9.98
C ARG A 45 -15.25 1.24 -11.40
N TYR A 46 -14.94 -0.02 -11.70
CA TYR A 46 -14.34 -0.44 -12.97
C TYR A 46 -15.22 -1.39 -13.78
N GLY A 47 -16.37 -1.77 -13.25
CA GLY A 47 -17.27 -2.72 -13.89
C GLY A 47 -16.78 -4.16 -13.80
N ALA A 48 -17.30 -5.01 -14.69
CA ALA A 48 -16.89 -6.41 -14.76
C ALA A 48 -15.48 -6.53 -15.35
N PRO A 49 -14.62 -7.41 -14.81
CA PRO A 49 -13.28 -7.64 -15.35
C PRO A 49 -13.32 -8.27 -16.75
N SER A 50 -12.22 -8.17 -17.48
CA SER A 50 -12.04 -8.88 -18.76
C SER A 50 -11.91 -10.39 -18.52
N LEU A 51 -11.26 -10.76 -17.42
CA LEU A 51 -11.04 -12.14 -17.01
C LEU A 51 -11.11 -12.26 -15.49
N GLU A 52 -11.85 -13.25 -15.00
CA GLU A 52 -11.88 -13.68 -13.61
C GLU A 52 -11.28 -15.10 -13.52
N THR A 53 -10.34 -15.29 -12.61
CA THR A 53 -9.72 -16.59 -12.35
C THR A 53 -9.81 -16.91 -10.87
N ARG A 54 -10.25 -18.11 -10.54
CA ARG A 54 -10.18 -18.67 -9.18
C ARG A 54 -8.91 -19.49 -9.05
N GLN A 55 -8.21 -19.30 -7.98
CA GLN A 55 -6.94 -20.00 -7.71
C GLN A 55 -6.83 -20.30 -6.22
N LYS A 56 -5.92 -21.19 -5.86
CA LYS A 56 -5.55 -21.41 -4.46
C LYS A 56 -4.19 -20.77 -4.18
N LEU A 57 -4.12 -20.08 -3.06
CA LEU A 57 -2.88 -19.61 -2.48
C LEU A 57 -2.74 -20.30 -1.14
N GLU A 58 -1.76 -21.20 -1.02
CA GLU A 58 -1.66 -22.13 0.11
C GLU A 58 -2.95 -22.96 0.24
N SER A 59 -3.72 -22.79 1.32
CA SER A 59 -4.99 -23.48 1.56
C SER A 59 -6.24 -22.63 1.29
N TYR A 60 -6.06 -21.37 0.90
CA TYR A 60 -7.15 -20.41 0.73
C TYR A 60 -7.57 -20.26 -0.72
N ASP A 61 -8.89 -20.29 -0.98
CA ASP A 61 -9.43 -19.95 -2.27
C ASP A 61 -9.35 -18.43 -2.48
N THR A 62 -8.70 -18.00 -3.57
CA THR A 62 -8.49 -16.62 -3.95
C THR A 62 -9.06 -16.33 -5.32
N VAL A 63 -9.30 -15.05 -5.61
CA VAL A 63 -9.82 -14.60 -6.89
C VAL A 63 -8.88 -13.56 -7.48
N ARG A 64 -8.65 -13.66 -8.78
CA ARG A 64 -7.88 -12.71 -9.57
C ARG A 64 -8.77 -12.13 -10.65
N TRP A 65 -8.80 -10.81 -10.75
CA TRP A 65 -9.46 -10.07 -11.84
C TRP A 65 -8.43 -9.38 -12.70
N VAL A 66 -8.65 -9.44 -14.01
CA VAL A 66 -7.82 -8.74 -15.00
C VAL A 66 -8.71 -7.78 -15.77
N TYR A 67 -8.26 -6.55 -15.88
CA TYR A 67 -8.86 -5.50 -16.70
C TYR A 67 -7.88 -5.13 -17.80
N GLU A 68 -8.22 -5.42 -19.05
CA GLU A 68 -7.38 -5.17 -20.21
C GLU A 68 -8.21 -4.82 -21.45
N GLY A 69 -7.55 -4.35 -22.51
CA GLY A 69 -8.21 -3.91 -23.72
C GLY A 69 -9.18 -2.77 -23.46
N ALA A 70 -10.43 -2.92 -23.89
CA ALA A 70 -11.48 -1.90 -23.71
C ALA A 70 -11.93 -1.72 -22.25
N ARG A 71 -11.60 -2.67 -21.37
CA ARG A 71 -11.92 -2.62 -19.92
C ARG A 71 -10.75 -2.15 -19.08
N ALA A 72 -9.57 -1.93 -19.65
CA ALA A 72 -8.44 -1.36 -18.92
C ALA A 72 -8.80 0.05 -18.43
N PRO A 73 -8.42 0.42 -17.20
CA PRO A 73 -8.57 1.80 -16.74
C PRO A 73 -7.85 2.79 -17.66
N ALA A 74 -8.36 4.02 -17.70
CA ALA A 74 -7.75 5.07 -18.53
C ALA A 74 -6.25 5.21 -18.25
N GLY A 75 -5.44 5.26 -19.32
CA GLY A 75 -3.99 5.34 -19.22
C GLY A 75 -3.27 4.01 -18.94
N MET A 76 -4.00 2.93 -18.62
CA MET A 76 -3.42 1.62 -18.36
C MET A 76 -3.48 0.72 -19.59
N LYS A 77 -2.47 -0.14 -19.75
CA LYS A 77 -2.53 -1.32 -20.63
C LYS A 77 -3.34 -2.41 -19.96
N ARG A 78 -3.09 -2.59 -18.67
CA ARG A 78 -3.70 -3.63 -17.85
C ARG A 78 -3.74 -3.24 -16.38
N MET A 79 -4.77 -3.69 -15.68
CA MET A 79 -4.83 -3.72 -14.23
C MET A 79 -5.15 -5.14 -13.79
N ILE A 80 -4.42 -5.64 -12.80
CA ILE A 80 -4.65 -6.96 -12.19
C ILE A 80 -4.99 -6.72 -10.73
N VAL A 81 -6.11 -7.26 -10.25
CA VAL A 81 -6.53 -7.16 -8.84
C VAL A 81 -6.58 -8.56 -8.25
N GLU A 82 -5.86 -8.75 -7.14
CA GLU A 82 -5.79 -9.99 -6.38
C GLU A 82 -6.64 -9.84 -5.12
N PHE A 83 -7.58 -10.77 -4.91
CA PHE A 83 -8.43 -10.80 -3.72
C PHE A 83 -8.05 -11.94 -2.79
N GLY A 84 -8.48 -11.83 -1.53
CA GLY A 84 -8.20 -12.81 -0.49
C GLY A 84 -6.98 -12.41 0.33
N LEU A 85 -7.23 -11.78 1.47
CA LEU A 85 -6.20 -11.29 2.38
C LEU A 85 -6.27 -12.06 3.70
N LEU A 86 -5.14 -12.60 4.14
CA LEU A 86 -4.99 -13.11 5.49
C LEU A 86 -4.63 -11.94 6.42
N ALA A 87 -5.61 -11.53 7.22
CA ALA A 87 -5.48 -10.48 8.23
C ALA A 87 -5.28 -11.10 9.62
N PRO A 88 -4.83 -10.34 10.63
CA PRO A 88 -4.72 -10.84 12.00
C PRO A 88 -6.02 -11.42 12.57
N THR A 89 -7.17 -10.95 12.07
CA THR A 89 -8.52 -11.40 12.46
C THR A 89 -9.03 -12.57 11.63
N GLY A 90 -8.19 -13.17 10.76
CA GLY A 90 -8.53 -14.29 9.91
C GLY A 90 -8.58 -13.94 8.42
N TYR A 91 -8.91 -14.96 7.60
CA TYR A 91 -8.96 -14.82 6.15
C TYR A 91 -10.19 -14.01 5.69
N ARG A 92 -9.95 -13.08 4.80
CA ARG A 92 -10.95 -12.17 4.20
C ARG A 92 -10.97 -12.35 2.68
N PRO A 93 -11.84 -13.22 2.14
CA PRO A 93 -11.82 -13.60 0.72
C PRO A 93 -12.13 -12.44 -0.24
N ASN A 94 -12.93 -11.46 0.19
CA ASN A 94 -13.38 -10.37 -0.67
C ASN A 94 -12.48 -9.12 -0.64
N LEU A 95 -11.50 -9.06 0.28
CA LEU A 95 -10.62 -7.89 0.35
C LEU A 95 -9.56 -7.92 -0.74
N VAL A 96 -9.27 -6.76 -1.31
CA VAL A 96 -8.13 -6.54 -2.19
C VAL A 96 -6.85 -6.81 -1.39
N ARG A 97 -6.13 -7.85 -1.77
CA ARG A 97 -4.82 -8.20 -1.23
C ARG A 97 -3.72 -7.35 -1.85
N SER A 98 -3.78 -7.20 -3.16
CA SER A 98 -2.86 -6.39 -3.93
C SER A 98 -3.47 -6.06 -5.28
N PHE A 99 -2.94 -5.03 -5.94
CA PHE A 99 -3.22 -4.83 -7.35
C PHE A 99 -1.99 -4.31 -8.07
N THR A 100 -1.91 -4.64 -9.35
CA THR A 100 -0.82 -4.24 -10.24
C THR A 100 -1.37 -3.39 -11.37
N LEU A 101 -0.74 -2.28 -11.64
CA LEU A 101 -0.98 -1.45 -12.81
C LEU A 101 0.17 -1.62 -13.79
N GLU A 102 -0.16 -1.77 -15.07
CA GLU A 102 0.78 -1.67 -16.18
C GLU A 102 0.41 -0.43 -17.01
N PRO A 103 1.06 0.71 -16.78
CA PRO A 103 0.75 1.93 -17.51
C PRO A 103 1.09 1.83 -18.99
N LYS A 104 0.41 2.62 -19.80
CA LYS A 104 0.88 2.94 -21.16
C LYS A 104 2.12 3.83 -21.05
N PRO A 105 3.01 3.83 -22.07
CA PRO A 105 4.19 4.68 -22.06
C PRO A 105 3.86 6.16 -21.77
N ARG A 106 4.68 6.81 -20.98
CA ARG A 106 4.59 8.24 -20.63
C ARG A 106 3.34 8.63 -19.79
N ILE A 107 2.63 7.67 -19.20
CA ILE A 107 1.54 7.98 -18.24
C ILE A 107 2.10 8.28 -16.85
N PHE A 108 3.10 7.50 -16.42
CA PHE A 108 3.79 7.71 -15.15
C PHE A 108 5.30 7.70 -15.40
N ASP A 109 5.89 8.88 -15.52
CA ASP A 109 7.33 9.06 -15.40
C ASP A 109 7.73 9.16 -13.92
N TYR A 110 9.04 9.21 -13.63
CA TYR A 110 9.54 9.30 -12.25
C TYR A 110 9.06 10.57 -11.54
N VAL A 111 8.87 11.68 -12.27
CA VAL A 111 8.39 12.96 -11.70
C VAL A 111 6.94 12.82 -11.26
N MET A 112 6.10 12.22 -12.11
CA MET A 112 4.68 11.97 -11.79
C MET A 112 4.52 10.99 -10.63
N VAL A 113 5.38 9.99 -10.53
CA VAL A 113 5.39 9.05 -9.39
C VAL A 113 5.73 9.78 -8.10
N VAL A 114 6.79 10.59 -8.07
CA VAL A 114 7.19 11.36 -6.87
C VAL A 114 6.13 12.41 -6.53
N LYS A 115 5.52 13.05 -7.52
CA LYS A 115 4.42 14.01 -7.30
C LYS A 115 3.18 13.35 -6.69
N GLY A 116 2.87 12.11 -7.09
CA GLY A 116 1.69 11.38 -6.62
C GLY A 116 1.88 10.73 -5.24
N TRP A 117 3.04 10.11 -5.00
CA TRP A 117 3.29 9.30 -3.80
C TRP A 117 4.42 9.79 -2.91
N GLY A 118 5.08 10.90 -3.28
CA GLY A 118 6.19 11.48 -2.52
C GLY A 118 7.54 10.85 -2.88
N ILE A 119 8.55 11.21 -2.07
CA ILE A 119 9.89 10.64 -2.19
C ILE A 119 9.84 9.18 -1.73
N PRO A 120 10.43 8.22 -2.49
CA PRO A 120 10.46 6.83 -2.08
C PRO A 120 11.30 6.64 -0.81
N ASP A 121 10.87 5.72 0.05
CA ASP A 121 11.61 5.36 1.26
C ASP A 121 12.94 4.67 0.93
N ARG A 122 12.98 3.96 -0.21
CA ARG A 122 14.19 3.33 -0.72
C ARG A 122 14.16 3.24 -2.25
N ILE A 123 15.33 3.43 -2.85
CA ILE A 123 15.58 3.16 -4.26
C ILE A 123 16.49 1.92 -4.33
N ALA A 124 16.12 0.96 -5.16
CA ALA A 124 16.88 -0.25 -5.41
C ALA A 124 17.04 -0.47 -6.93
N GLU A 125 17.93 -1.36 -7.29
CA GLU A 125 18.06 -1.86 -8.64
C GLU A 125 17.76 -3.36 -8.65
N ARG A 126 16.92 -3.79 -9.59
CA ARG A 126 16.59 -5.20 -9.84
C ARG A 126 16.71 -5.49 -11.33
N GLU A 127 17.53 -6.45 -11.69
CA GLU A 127 17.70 -6.88 -13.09
C GLU A 127 18.01 -5.70 -14.03
N GLY A 128 18.87 -4.77 -13.58
CA GLY A 128 19.24 -3.58 -14.33
C GLY A 128 18.14 -2.52 -14.43
N ARG A 129 17.09 -2.61 -13.63
CA ARG A 129 15.98 -1.66 -13.60
C ARG A 129 15.85 -0.97 -12.25
N LYS A 130 15.58 0.32 -12.27
CA LYS A 130 15.30 1.12 -11.08
C LYS A 130 13.97 0.70 -10.47
N VAL A 131 13.93 0.54 -9.15
CA VAL A 131 12.72 0.22 -8.39
C VAL A 131 12.59 1.19 -7.22
N TYR A 132 11.46 1.87 -7.13
CA TYR A 132 11.09 2.68 -5.97
C TYR A 132 10.27 1.85 -5.00
N PHE A 133 10.66 1.88 -3.75
CA PHE A 133 9.97 1.22 -2.64
C PHE A 133 9.37 2.26 -1.70
N TYR A 134 8.09 2.11 -1.40
CA TYR A 134 7.35 2.89 -0.41
C TYR A 134 6.80 1.97 0.68
N GLN A 135 7.11 2.24 1.94
CA GLN A 135 6.63 1.46 3.11
C GLN A 135 5.09 1.40 3.18
N ARG A 136 4.43 2.39 2.60
CA ARG A 136 2.97 2.41 2.42
C ARG A 136 2.42 1.30 1.52
N GLY A 137 3.28 0.41 1.02
CA GLY A 137 2.89 -0.75 0.22
C GLY A 137 2.86 -0.48 -1.28
N LEU A 138 3.74 0.37 -1.80
CA LEU A 138 3.88 0.60 -3.24
C LEU A 138 5.29 0.25 -3.71
N LEU A 139 5.36 -0.54 -4.79
CA LEU A 139 6.58 -0.79 -5.56
C LEU A 139 6.37 -0.24 -6.97
N VAL A 140 7.31 0.57 -7.45
CA VAL A 140 7.29 1.12 -8.81
C VAL A 140 8.51 0.64 -9.57
N TYR A 141 8.27 -0.06 -10.67
CA TYR A 141 9.30 -0.59 -11.55
C TYR A 141 9.42 0.31 -12.80
N PHE A 142 10.62 0.78 -13.06
CA PHE A 142 10.90 1.61 -14.22
C PHE A 142 11.44 0.76 -15.38
N ASP A 143 11.42 1.34 -16.57
CA ASP A 143 12.10 0.76 -17.74
C ASP A 143 13.62 0.82 -17.59
N GLN A 144 14.35 0.37 -18.60
CA GLN A 144 15.81 0.38 -18.57
C GLN A 144 16.42 1.79 -18.56
N SER A 145 15.73 2.79 -19.13
CA SER A 145 16.18 4.18 -19.04
C SER A 145 16.00 4.76 -17.64
N GLY A 146 15.08 4.21 -16.87
CA GLY A 146 14.69 4.69 -15.54
C GLY A 146 13.75 5.90 -15.58
N ASP A 147 13.17 6.20 -16.74
CA ASP A 147 12.30 7.35 -16.94
C ASP A 147 10.82 6.98 -16.86
N ASP A 148 10.41 5.93 -17.58
CA ASP A 148 9.01 5.50 -17.64
C ASP A 148 8.71 4.33 -16.70
N THR A 149 7.56 4.39 -16.05
CA THR A 149 7.06 3.30 -15.22
C THR A 149 6.47 2.19 -16.08
N VAL A 150 6.97 0.97 -15.88
CA VAL A 150 6.45 -0.24 -16.56
C VAL A 150 5.45 -1.02 -15.72
N SER A 151 5.58 -0.95 -14.40
CA SER A 151 4.66 -1.62 -13.47
C SER A 151 4.63 -0.94 -12.12
N MET A 152 3.45 -0.92 -11.50
CA MET A 152 3.23 -0.43 -10.13
C MET A 152 2.48 -1.49 -9.35
N VAL A 153 3.02 -1.96 -8.24
CA VAL A 153 2.40 -2.98 -7.38
C VAL A 153 1.98 -2.34 -6.07
N PHE A 154 0.70 -2.39 -5.77
CA PHE A 154 0.11 -1.91 -4.53
C PHE A 154 -0.24 -3.09 -3.62
N SER A 155 0.13 -3.01 -2.36
CA SER A 155 -0.11 -3.99 -1.31
C SER A 155 -0.45 -3.30 0.01
N PRO A 156 -0.90 -4.00 1.05
CA PRO A 156 -0.97 -3.40 2.38
C PRO A 156 0.40 -2.86 2.82
N PRO A 157 0.43 -1.86 3.72
CA PRO A 157 1.68 -1.32 4.23
C PRO A 157 2.61 -2.42 4.75
N GLN A 158 3.88 -2.30 4.44
CA GLN A 158 4.88 -3.22 4.94
C GLN A 158 5.28 -2.81 6.37
N PRO A 159 5.39 -3.76 7.30
CA PRO A 159 5.90 -3.46 8.64
C PRO A 159 7.33 -2.93 8.54
N GLU A 160 7.68 -2.00 9.43
CA GLU A 160 9.07 -1.58 9.54
C GLU A 160 9.97 -2.79 9.81
N PRO A 161 11.13 -2.87 9.14
CA PRO A 161 12.11 -3.90 9.48
C PRO A 161 12.47 -3.77 10.97
N LYS A 162 12.28 -4.84 11.74
CA LYS A 162 12.77 -4.85 13.13
C LYS A 162 14.25 -4.50 13.11
N PRO A 163 14.71 -3.54 13.95
CA PRO A 163 16.13 -3.30 14.08
C PRO A 163 16.81 -4.62 14.44
N ALA A 164 17.90 -4.94 13.72
CA ALA A 164 18.69 -6.12 14.03
C ALA A 164 19.06 -6.09 15.52
N ALA A 165 18.72 -7.14 16.24
CA ALA A 165 19.17 -7.31 17.63
C ALA A 165 20.70 -7.26 17.64
N LYS A 166 21.27 -6.27 18.36
CA LYS A 166 22.71 -6.15 18.58
C LYS A 166 23.16 -7.21 19.57
#